data_3741c1ffdccd8b0c6b61f1c50896d622
#
_entry.id   3741c1ffdccd8b0c6b61f1c50896d622
#
_cell.length_a   1.000
_cell.length_b   1.000
_cell.length_c   1.000
_cell.angle_alpha   90.00
_cell.angle_beta   90.00
_cell.angle_gamma   90.00
#
_symmetry.space_group_name_H-M   'P 1'
#
loop_
_entity.id
_entity.type
_entity.pdbx_description
1 polymer ?
#
loop_
_entity_poly.entity_id
_entity_poly.type
_entity_poly.pdbx_seq_one_letter_code
_entity_poly.pdbx_strand_id
1 'polypeptide(L)' 'MFTLTIETFNSSPAVFTYPTLEAVLEHMAADLTPWFQPDDWRAELGDMLARYGEAGLVTGDLEYTITKH' A
#
# COMPACT_ATOMS: atom_id res chain seq x y z
N MET A 1 -11.63 5.42 -6.76
CA MET A 1 -10.57 4.63 -7.40
C MET A 1 -9.26 4.82 -6.66
N PHE A 2 -8.51 3.76 -6.50
CA PHE A 2 -7.24 3.80 -5.78
C PHE A 2 -6.14 3.20 -6.64
N THR A 3 -4.97 3.82 -6.60
CA THR A 3 -3.79 3.32 -7.30
C THR A 3 -2.76 2.87 -6.29
N LEU A 4 -2.31 1.62 -6.42
CA LEU A 4 -1.24 1.06 -5.59
C LEU A 4 0.03 1.00 -6.44
N THR A 5 1.09 1.65 -5.97
CA THR A 5 2.40 1.61 -6.61
C THR A 5 3.35 0.87 -5.68
N ILE A 6 4.00 -0.15 -6.21
CA ILE A 6 4.98 -0.95 -5.44
C ILE A 6 6.34 -0.74 -6.08
N GLU A 7 7.27 -0.17 -5.32
CA GLU A 7 8.62 0.06 -5.78
C GLU A 7 9.60 -0.88 -5.10
N THR A 8 10.51 -1.44 -5.89
CA THR A 8 11.59 -2.27 -5.39
C THR A 8 12.93 -1.63 -5.77
N PHE A 9 13.98 -2.01 -5.05
CA PHE A 9 15.29 -1.37 -5.22
C PHE A 9 15.84 -1.44 -6.65
N ASN A 10 15.68 -2.57 -7.32
CA ASN A 10 16.28 -2.79 -8.65
C ASN A 10 15.26 -3.03 -9.77
N SER A 11 14.03 -2.65 -9.59
CA SER A 11 12.98 -2.93 -10.56
C SER A 11 12.16 -1.68 -10.85
N SER A 12 11.52 -1.66 -12.01
CA SER A 12 10.55 -0.61 -12.33
C SER A 12 9.34 -0.75 -11.39
N PRO A 13 8.71 0.38 -11.02
CA PRO A 13 7.53 0.32 -10.19
C PRO A 13 6.41 -0.48 -10.82
N ALA A 14 5.72 -1.28 -10.03
CA ALA A 14 4.50 -1.96 -10.43
C ALA A 14 3.31 -1.12 -10.00
N VAL A 15 2.37 -0.89 -10.91
CA VAL A 15 1.22 -0.04 -10.65
C VAL A 15 -0.07 -0.83 -10.85
N PHE A 16 -0.95 -0.78 -9.86
CA PHE A 16 -2.23 -1.48 -9.88
C PHE A 16 -3.34 -0.49 -9.52
N THR A 17 -4.50 -0.65 -10.15
CA THR A 17 -5.66 0.21 -9.88
C THR A 17 -6.82 -0.65 -9.36
N TYR A 18 -7.46 -0.19 -8.29
CA TYR A 18 -8.56 -0.90 -7.65
C TYR A 18 -9.74 0.03 -7.37
N PRO A 19 -10.96 -0.49 -7.41
CA PRO A 19 -12.15 0.34 -7.14
C PRO A 19 -12.33 0.68 -5.66
N THR A 20 -11.77 -0.11 -4.75
CA THR A 20 -11.93 0.09 -3.31
C THR A 20 -10.59 0.02 -2.59
N LEU A 21 -10.51 0.69 -1.44
CA LEU A 21 -9.34 0.60 -0.58
C LEU A 21 -9.15 -0.81 -0.05
N GLU A 22 -10.24 -1.50 0.26
CA GLU A 22 -10.17 -2.86 0.77
C GLU A 22 -9.44 -3.79 -0.21
N ALA A 23 -9.71 -3.65 -1.51
CA ALA A 23 -9.02 -4.45 -2.51
C ALA A 23 -7.52 -4.16 -2.55
N VAL A 24 -7.13 -2.89 -2.38
CA VAL A 24 -5.72 -2.50 -2.30
C VAL A 24 -5.06 -3.15 -1.09
N LEU A 25 -5.70 -3.07 0.07
CA LEU A 25 -5.15 -3.63 1.30
C LEU A 25 -5.02 -5.14 1.24
N GLU A 26 -5.94 -5.82 0.57
CA GLU A 26 -5.84 -7.26 0.36
C GLU A 26 -4.65 -7.63 -0.51
N HIS A 27 -4.39 -6.85 -1.56
CA HIS A 27 -3.21 -7.05 -2.39
C HIS A 27 -1.93 -6.91 -1.56
N MET A 28 -1.85 -5.86 -0.75
CA MET A 28 -0.69 -5.63 0.11
C MET A 28 -0.52 -6.76 1.13
N ALA A 29 -1.61 -7.22 1.71
CA ALA A 29 -1.57 -8.31 2.68
C ALA A 29 -1.03 -9.61 2.08
N ALA A 30 -1.33 -9.87 0.81
CA ALA A 30 -0.81 -11.04 0.12
C ALA A 30 0.69 -10.92 -0.17
N ASP A 31 1.17 -9.70 -0.40
CA ASP A 31 2.58 -9.42 -0.66
C ASP A 31 3.43 -9.39 0.62
N LEU A 32 2.86 -8.86 1.71
CA LEU A 32 3.58 -8.74 2.97
C LEU A 32 3.72 -10.11 3.63
N THR A 33 4.92 -10.39 4.14
CA THR A 33 5.12 -11.61 4.89
C THR A 33 4.44 -11.48 6.26
N PRO A 34 3.80 -12.56 6.76
CA PRO A 34 3.04 -12.48 8.02
C PRO A 34 3.87 -11.98 9.21
N TRP A 35 5.15 -12.30 9.25
CA TRP A 35 6.02 -11.89 10.35
C TRP A 35 6.53 -10.45 10.22
N PHE A 36 6.21 -9.76 9.13
CA PHE A 36 6.66 -8.40 8.90
C PHE A 36 5.50 -7.40 8.81
N GLN A 37 4.30 -7.77 9.19
CA GLN A 37 3.17 -6.84 9.15
C GLN A 37 3.15 -6.01 10.44
N PRO A 38 3.32 -4.67 10.34
CA PRO A 38 3.19 -3.81 11.52
C PRO A 38 1.78 -3.90 12.09
N ASP A 39 1.64 -3.71 13.41
CA ASP A 39 0.32 -3.68 14.02
C ASP A 39 -0.48 -2.51 13.47
N ASP A 40 -1.75 -2.75 13.17
CA ASP A 40 -2.69 -1.73 12.70
C ASP A 40 -2.29 -1.00 11.42
N TRP A 41 -1.45 -1.62 10.59
CA TRP A 41 -1.01 -0.98 9.36
C TRP A 41 -2.19 -0.61 8.43
N ARG A 42 -3.26 -1.39 8.45
CA ARG A 42 -4.45 -1.10 7.64
C ARG A 42 -5.14 0.17 8.10
N ALA A 43 -5.29 0.31 9.40
CA ALA A 43 -5.92 1.51 9.98
C ALA A 43 -5.06 2.74 9.74
N GLU A 44 -3.74 2.62 9.86
CA GLU A 44 -2.84 3.74 9.61
C GLU A 44 -2.90 4.21 8.16
N LEU A 45 -2.91 3.28 7.21
CA LEU A 45 -3.02 3.65 5.80
C LEU A 45 -4.37 4.30 5.49
N GLY A 46 -5.44 3.78 6.06
CA GLY A 46 -6.76 4.38 5.91
C GLY A 46 -6.81 5.81 6.46
N ASP A 47 -6.18 6.03 7.60
CA ASP A 47 -6.12 7.36 8.21
C ASP A 47 -5.33 8.34 7.35
N MET A 48 -4.17 7.92 6.83
CA MET A 48 -3.38 8.75 5.93
C MET A 48 -4.15 9.13 4.67
N LEU A 49 -4.86 8.17 4.07
CA LEU A 49 -5.67 8.43 2.88
C LEU A 49 -6.79 9.43 3.18
N ALA A 50 -7.41 9.32 4.35
CA ALA A 50 -8.48 10.25 4.75
C ALA A 50 -7.94 11.67 4.95
N ARG A 51 -6.71 11.79 5.46
CA ARG A 51 -6.12 13.10 5.76
C ARG A 51 -5.43 13.75 4.57
N TYR A 52 -4.71 12.96 3.79
CA TYR A 52 -3.80 13.50 2.76
C TYR A 52 -4.14 13.07 1.34
N GLY A 53 -5.06 12.12 1.15
CA GLY A 53 -5.37 11.58 -0.15
C GLY A 53 -4.33 10.58 -0.67
N GLU A 54 -3.29 10.32 0.12
CA GLU A 54 -2.27 9.34 -0.20
C GLU A 54 -1.73 8.70 1.07
N ALA A 55 -1.17 7.51 0.94
CA ALA A 55 -0.58 6.79 2.06
C ALA A 55 0.64 6.02 1.58
N GLY A 56 1.55 5.72 2.49
CA GLY A 56 2.76 4.98 2.17
C GLY A 56 3.16 4.03 3.28
N LEU A 57 3.80 2.92 2.89
CA LEU A 57 4.34 1.93 3.81
C LEU A 57 5.65 1.42 3.23
N VAL A 58 6.71 1.48 4.02
CA VAL A 58 8.02 0.97 3.64
C VAL A 58 8.32 -0.30 4.42
N THR A 59 8.64 -1.37 3.71
CA THR A 59 8.97 -2.66 4.33
C THR A 59 10.24 -3.22 3.69
N GLY A 60 11.34 -3.21 4.40
CA GLY A 60 12.60 -3.72 3.86
C GLY A 60 12.95 -3.06 2.53
N ASP A 61 12.95 -3.83 1.46
CA ASP A 61 13.29 -3.35 0.12
C ASP A 61 12.08 -2.90 -0.70
N LEU A 62 10.89 -2.93 -0.12
CA LEU A 62 9.65 -2.57 -0.81
C LEU A 62 9.07 -1.28 -0.27
N GLU A 63 8.58 -0.45 -1.16
CA GLU A 63 7.85 0.75 -0.81
C GLU A 63 6.48 0.71 -1.47
N TYR A 64 5.44 0.82 -0.66
CA TYR A 64 4.06 0.84 -1.14
C TYR A 64 3.51 2.25 -1.06
N THR A 65 2.91 2.71 -2.13
CA THR A 65 2.24 4.02 -2.14
C THR A 65 0.81 3.84 -2.65
N ILE A 66 -0.15 4.38 -1.91
CA ILE A 66 -1.54 4.34 -2.29
C ILE A 66 -2.01 5.77 -2.56
N THR A 67 -2.60 5.99 -3.71
CA THR A 67 -3.15 7.29 -4.08
C THR A 67 -4.63 7.13 -4.35
N LYS A 68 -5.44 8.03 -3.79
CA LYS A 68 -6.87 8.07 -4.00
C LYS A 68 -7.20 9.03 -5.14
N HIS A 69 -8.06 8.58 -6.04
CA HIS A 69 -8.51 9.40 -7.17
C HIS A 69 -9.97 9.78 -7.04
#